data_46f9fdaca6e09132ac3fb9f5bc9468d5
#
_entry.id   46f9fdaca6e09132ac3fb9f5bc9468d5
#
_cell.length_a   1.000
_cell.length_b   1.000
_cell.length_c   1.000
_cell.angle_alpha   90.00
_cell.angle_beta   90.00
_cell.angle_gamma   90.00
#
_symmetry.space_group_name_H-M   'P 1'
#
loop_
_entity.id
_entity.type
_entity.pdbx_description
1 polymer ?
#
loop_
_entity_poly.entity_id
_entity_poly.type
_entity_poly.pdbx_seq_one_letter_code
_entity_poly.pdbx_strand_id
1 'polypeptide(L)'
;MKTRLIITGGATGLGKALALSYASNLGANLQICIADINAERAATTISELQALKADAFFYACDVTKQADVKGLYDIIQTKWQGVDIVINNAGVATGGSLEGESLEQWQWIMDINLLSMVRMCQTFYPAFKQQGSGYFINIASQAGLTPIPFMSSYNAVKAAVIGFSETLKLELAHDNIDVSAVCPSFFKTNLGESMRTSEPAMKTMLNRAFERSPINAEQVADIIYTQSLKRPFLILTHKLGKQAFLMKKLLPVEWYIKSMLKKTRSMQRLKSK
;
A
#
# COMPACT_ATOMS: atom_id res chain seq x y z
N MET A 1 6.63 -13.21 -23.25
CA MET A 1 7.63 -12.58 -22.36
C MET A 1 7.07 -12.69 -20.94
N LYS A 2 7.87 -13.04 -19.93
CA LYS A 2 7.38 -13.14 -18.54
C LYS A 2 7.27 -11.74 -17.92
N THR A 3 6.23 -11.52 -17.10
CA THR A 3 6.09 -10.31 -16.27
C THR A 3 6.94 -10.44 -15.01
N ARG A 4 7.83 -9.50 -14.73
CA ARG A 4 8.74 -9.46 -13.59
C ARG A 4 8.19 -8.48 -12.54
N LEU A 5 7.80 -9.01 -11.39
CA LEU A 5 7.07 -8.29 -10.35
C LEU A 5 7.80 -8.34 -8.99
N ILE A 6 7.93 -7.22 -8.33
CA ILE A 6 8.36 -7.11 -6.93
C ILE A 6 7.20 -6.62 -6.09
N ILE A 7 6.97 -7.24 -4.93
CA ILE A 7 6.01 -6.77 -3.93
C ILE A 7 6.70 -6.65 -2.58
N THR A 8 6.72 -5.43 -2.01
CA THR A 8 7.17 -5.21 -0.64
C THR A 8 6.05 -5.50 0.36
N GLY A 9 6.37 -6.11 1.51
CA GLY A 9 5.37 -6.55 2.48
C GLY A 9 4.44 -7.62 1.89
N GLY A 10 4.99 -8.51 1.07
CA GLY A 10 4.23 -9.50 0.30
C GLY A 10 3.97 -10.81 1.03
N ALA A 11 4.47 -11.00 2.25
CA ALA A 11 4.30 -12.25 3.00
C ALA A 11 2.89 -12.46 3.56
N THR A 12 2.11 -11.38 3.75
CA THR A 12 0.76 -11.45 4.35
C THR A 12 -0.20 -10.39 3.80
N GLY A 13 -1.45 -10.44 4.24
CA GLY A 13 -2.45 -9.38 4.01
C GLY A 13 -2.65 -9.03 2.55
N LEU A 14 -2.70 -7.73 2.25
CA LEU A 14 -2.91 -7.25 0.87
C LEU A 14 -1.77 -7.64 -0.07
N GLY A 15 -0.51 -7.58 0.41
CA GLY A 15 0.64 -7.93 -0.41
C GLY A 15 0.59 -9.39 -0.88
N LYS A 16 0.27 -10.33 0.02
CA LYS A 16 0.04 -11.73 -0.33
C LYS A 16 -1.13 -11.88 -1.30
N ALA A 17 -2.27 -11.24 -1.02
CA ALA A 17 -3.44 -11.32 -1.90
C ALA A 17 -3.14 -10.78 -3.31
N LEU A 18 -2.39 -9.67 -3.42
CA LEU A 18 -1.91 -9.14 -4.71
C LEU A 18 -1.01 -10.15 -5.43
N ALA A 19 -0.04 -10.73 -4.72
CA ALA A 19 0.86 -11.73 -5.29
C ALA A 19 0.08 -12.91 -5.88
N LEU A 20 -0.90 -13.44 -5.12
CA LEU A 20 -1.75 -14.54 -5.57
C LEU A 20 -2.68 -14.14 -6.73
N SER A 21 -3.24 -12.92 -6.72
CA SER A 21 -4.07 -12.42 -7.83
C SER A 21 -3.24 -12.31 -9.13
N TYR A 22 -2.02 -11.78 -9.07
CA TYR A 22 -1.12 -11.77 -10.24
C TYR A 22 -0.76 -13.20 -10.70
N ALA A 23 -0.46 -14.11 -9.77
CA ALA A 23 -0.11 -15.49 -10.10
C ALA A 23 -1.28 -16.27 -10.69
N SER A 24 -2.49 -16.09 -10.19
CA SER A 24 -3.71 -16.73 -10.73
C SER A 24 -4.01 -16.30 -12.16
N ASN A 25 -3.68 -15.06 -12.53
CA ASN A 25 -3.93 -14.55 -13.87
C ASN A 25 -2.79 -14.82 -14.86
N LEU A 26 -1.53 -14.86 -14.40
CA LEU A 26 -0.36 -14.95 -15.27
C LEU A 26 0.30 -16.35 -15.26
N GLY A 27 0.15 -17.11 -14.19
CA GLY A 27 0.73 -18.45 -14.03
C GLY A 27 2.22 -18.49 -14.34
N ALA A 28 2.62 -19.37 -15.24
CA ALA A 28 4.03 -19.54 -15.66
C ALA A 28 4.64 -18.30 -16.36
N ASN A 29 3.81 -17.33 -16.74
CA ASN A 29 4.27 -16.06 -17.31
C ASN A 29 4.63 -15.02 -16.22
N LEU A 30 4.58 -15.36 -14.92
CA LEU A 30 4.93 -14.49 -13.81
C LEU A 30 6.28 -14.91 -13.20
N GLN A 31 7.19 -13.95 -13.07
CA GLN A 31 8.34 -13.99 -12.17
C GLN A 31 8.05 -13.01 -11.03
N ILE A 32 8.09 -13.47 -9.78
CA ILE A 32 7.71 -12.63 -8.65
C ILE A 32 8.69 -12.76 -7.49
N CYS A 33 9.11 -11.61 -6.97
CA CYS A 33 9.86 -11.52 -5.73
C CYS A 33 8.98 -10.98 -4.61
N ILE A 34 8.88 -11.75 -3.52
CA ILE A 34 8.28 -11.32 -2.27
C ILE A 34 9.38 -10.74 -1.39
N ALA A 35 9.40 -9.41 -1.27
CA ALA A 35 10.33 -8.68 -0.41
C ALA A 35 9.64 -8.38 0.94
N ASP A 36 10.07 -9.06 2.01
CA ASP A 36 9.45 -8.95 3.34
C ASP A 36 10.50 -9.18 4.43
N ILE A 37 10.22 -8.72 5.64
CA ILE A 37 11.06 -8.99 6.82
C ILE A 37 10.79 -10.36 7.43
N ASN A 38 9.64 -10.98 7.15
CA ASN A 38 9.18 -12.22 7.79
C ASN A 38 9.33 -13.42 6.85
N ALA A 39 10.45 -14.13 6.95
CA ALA A 39 10.77 -15.28 6.12
C ALA A 39 9.80 -16.47 6.34
N GLU A 40 9.36 -16.70 7.58
CA GLU A 40 8.45 -17.81 7.91
C GLU A 40 7.09 -17.64 7.21
N ARG A 41 6.48 -16.46 7.33
CA ARG A 41 5.22 -16.16 6.64
C ARG A 41 5.38 -16.15 5.12
N ALA A 42 6.52 -15.67 4.63
CA ALA A 42 6.83 -15.66 3.21
C ALA A 42 6.92 -17.07 2.62
N ALA A 43 7.44 -18.04 3.35
CA ALA A 43 7.56 -19.43 2.87
C ALA A 43 6.20 -20.02 2.44
N THR A 44 5.14 -19.77 3.22
CA THR A 44 3.77 -20.18 2.86
C THR A 44 3.32 -19.48 1.57
N THR A 45 3.53 -18.17 1.46
CA THR A 45 3.15 -17.40 0.27
C THR A 45 3.91 -17.87 -0.97
N ILE A 46 5.20 -18.16 -0.86
CA ILE A 46 6.00 -18.69 -1.98
C ILE A 46 5.48 -20.04 -2.44
N SER A 47 5.17 -20.97 -1.49
CA SER A 47 4.60 -22.28 -1.85
C SER A 47 3.28 -22.14 -2.61
N GLU A 48 2.38 -21.25 -2.18
CA GLU A 48 1.11 -20.99 -2.86
C GLU A 48 1.32 -20.41 -4.27
N LEU A 49 2.29 -19.49 -4.43
CA LEU A 49 2.62 -18.91 -5.74
C LEU A 49 3.19 -19.95 -6.70
N GLN A 50 4.05 -20.85 -6.21
CA GLN A 50 4.62 -21.96 -7.01
C GLN A 50 3.54 -22.96 -7.41
N ALA A 51 2.57 -23.23 -6.54
CA ALA A 51 1.41 -24.07 -6.87
C ALA A 51 0.57 -23.48 -8.03
N LEU A 52 0.55 -22.15 -8.18
CA LEU A 52 -0.02 -21.43 -9.32
C LEU A 52 0.93 -21.32 -10.53
N LYS A 53 2.07 -22.05 -10.51
CA LYS A 53 3.09 -22.09 -11.55
C LYS A 53 3.89 -20.79 -11.75
N ALA A 54 3.78 -19.85 -10.83
CA ALA A 54 4.62 -18.65 -10.86
C ALA A 54 6.07 -18.99 -10.47
N ASP A 55 7.04 -18.34 -11.13
CA ASP A 55 8.46 -18.39 -10.77
C ASP A 55 8.71 -17.42 -9.61
N ALA A 56 8.52 -17.92 -8.38
CA ALA A 56 8.47 -17.12 -7.16
C ALA A 56 9.66 -17.36 -6.24
N PHE A 57 10.21 -16.29 -5.68
CA PHE A 57 11.21 -16.37 -4.62
C PHE A 57 11.02 -15.28 -3.56
N PHE A 58 11.59 -15.54 -2.39
CA PHE A 58 11.61 -14.60 -1.27
C PHE A 58 12.97 -13.90 -1.17
N TYR A 59 12.93 -12.61 -0.79
CA TYR A 59 14.11 -11.85 -0.40
C TYR A 59 13.84 -11.13 0.93
N ALA A 60 14.69 -11.39 1.94
CA ALA A 60 14.61 -10.71 3.23
C ALA A 60 14.96 -9.23 3.06
N CYS A 61 14.01 -8.33 3.27
CA CYS A 61 14.18 -6.91 3.01
C CYS A 61 13.44 -6.08 4.07
N ASP A 62 14.20 -5.38 4.88
CA ASP A 62 13.69 -4.26 5.67
C ASP A 62 13.71 -2.99 4.80
N VAL A 63 12.54 -2.59 4.32
CA VAL A 63 12.38 -1.43 3.42
C VAL A 63 12.81 -0.10 4.05
N THR A 64 13.04 -0.07 5.36
CA THR A 64 13.61 1.11 6.04
C THR A 64 15.12 1.21 5.88
N LYS A 65 15.78 0.14 5.44
CA LYS A 65 17.24 0.06 5.25
C LYS A 65 17.63 0.18 3.80
N GLN A 66 18.38 1.22 3.45
CA GLN A 66 18.85 1.43 2.08
C GLN A 66 19.71 0.26 1.56
N ALA A 67 20.49 -0.37 2.45
CA ALA A 67 21.34 -1.51 2.08
C ALA A 67 20.51 -2.73 1.63
N ASP A 68 19.39 -3.02 2.33
CA ASP A 68 18.50 -4.13 1.99
C ASP A 68 17.79 -3.88 0.64
N VAL A 69 17.33 -2.64 0.41
CA VAL A 69 16.69 -2.23 -0.85
C VAL A 69 17.69 -2.29 -2.02
N LYS A 70 18.95 -1.89 -1.78
CA LYS A 70 20.01 -2.05 -2.79
C LYS A 70 20.30 -3.52 -3.08
N GLY A 71 20.42 -4.37 -2.06
CA GLY A 71 20.62 -5.81 -2.24
C GLY A 71 19.46 -6.48 -2.98
N LEU A 72 18.23 -6.03 -2.74
CA LEU A 72 17.06 -6.46 -3.52
C LEU A 72 17.22 -6.09 -5.00
N TYR A 73 17.65 -4.87 -5.30
CA TYR A 73 17.92 -4.45 -6.67
C TYR A 73 18.99 -5.33 -7.33
N ASP A 74 20.12 -5.58 -6.64
CA ASP A 74 21.24 -6.35 -7.18
C ASP A 74 20.83 -7.80 -7.50
N ILE A 75 20.04 -8.46 -6.65
CA ILE A 75 19.53 -9.81 -6.91
C ILE A 75 18.54 -9.85 -8.06
N ILE A 76 17.67 -8.84 -8.20
CA ILE A 76 16.73 -8.72 -9.32
C ILE A 76 17.48 -8.54 -10.64
N GLN A 77 18.49 -7.67 -10.68
CA GLN A 77 19.31 -7.49 -11.87
C GLN A 77 20.04 -8.79 -12.27
N THR A 78 20.59 -9.51 -11.30
CA THR A 78 21.28 -10.80 -11.53
C THR A 78 20.34 -11.86 -12.08
N LYS A 79 19.11 -11.99 -11.50
CA LYS A 79 18.17 -13.07 -11.86
C LYS A 79 17.35 -12.76 -13.11
N TRP A 80 16.93 -11.51 -13.27
CA TRP A 80 15.92 -11.14 -14.27
C TRP A 80 16.40 -10.12 -15.29
N GLN A 81 17.53 -9.45 -15.05
CA GLN A 81 18.07 -8.38 -15.90
C GLN A 81 17.08 -7.23 -16.12
N GLY A 82 16.27 -6.95 -15.12
CA GLY A 82 15.27 -5.89 -15.13
C GLY A 82 14.04 -6.25 -14.31
N VAL A 83 13.07 -5.34 -14.29
CA VAL A 83 11.79 -5.49 -13.59
C VAL A 83 10.70 -4.73 -14.35
N ASP A 84 9.45 -5.21 -14.33
CA ASP A 84 8.36 -4.56 -15.05
C ASP A 84 7.41 -3.80 -14.11
N ILE A 85 7.20 -4.34 -12.89
CA ILE A 85 6.28 -3.77 -11.92
C ILE A 85 6.91 -3.82 -10.53
N VAL A 86 6.87 -2.71 -9.81
CA VAL A 86 7.23 -2.61 -8.39
C VAL A 86 6.00 -2.18 -7.61
N ILE A 87 5.48 -3.07 -6.75
CA ILE A 87 4.37 -2.77 -5.84
C ILE A 87 4.93 -2.41 -4.47
N ASN A 88 4.89 -1.14 -4.12
CA ASN A 88 5.25 -0.62 -2.81
C ASN A 88 4.06 -0.79 -1.86
N ASN A 89 3.99 -1.95 -1.19
CA ASN A 89 2.86 -2.30 -0.34
C ASN A 89 3.24 -2.36 1.16
N ALA A 90 4.49 -2.57 1.51
CA ALA A 90 4.92 -2.58 2.91
C ALA A 90 4.39 -1.35 3.67
N GLY A 91 3.79 -1.58 4.83
CA GLY A 91 3.20 -0.50 5.59
C GLY A 91 2.60 -0.95 6.91
N VAL A 92 2.42 0.01 7.80
CA VAL A 92 1.89 -0.15 9.15
C VAL A 92 0.79 0.87 9.43
N ALA A 93 0.02 0.66 10.50
CA ALA A 93 -1.01 1.58 10.94
C ALA A 93 -0.66 2.23 12.28
N THR A 94 -1.17 3.44 12.47
CA THR A 94 -1.18 4.15 13.74
C THR A 94 -2.59 4.66 14.03
N GLY A 95 -2.86 4.94 15.29
CA GLY A 95 -4.08 5.61 15.71
C GLY A 95 -3.92 6.10 17.15
N GLY A 96 -4.63 7.17 17.43
CA GLY A 96 -4.61 7.83 18.74
C GLY A 96 -5.00 9.29 18.61
N SER A 97 -5.23 9.92 19.77
CA SER A 97 -5.44 11.37 19.81
C SER A 97 -4.14 12.11 19.50
N LEU A 98 -4.24 13.38 19.12
CA LEU A 98 -3.06 14.21 18.86
C LEU A 98 -2.07 14.24 20.04
N GLU A 99 -2.59 14.20 21.27
CA GLU A 99 -1.77 14.15 22.50
C GLU A 99 -1.12 12.78 22.73
N GLY A 100 -1.77 11.70 22.25
CA GLY A 100 -1.32 10.32 22.47
C GLY A 100 -0.36 9.79 21.40
N GLU A 101 -0.26 10.44 20.23
CA GLU A 101 0.69 10.05 19.18
C GLU A 101 2.04 10.76 19.40
N SER A 102 3.07 10.02 19.87
CA SER A 102 4.41 10.59 20.05
C SER A 102 5.10 10.91 18.71
N LEU A 103 6.11 11.80 18.75
CA LEU A 103 6.92 12.12 17.57
C LEU A 103 7.69 10.90 17.05
N GLU A 104 8.13 9.99 17.94
CA GLU A 104 8.76 8.73 17.53
C GLU A 104 7.80 7.84 16.74
N GLN A 105 6.50 7.81 17.12
CA GLN A 105 5.48 7.10 16.36
C GLN A 105 5.27 7.74 14.98
N TRP A 106 5.28 9.07 14.88
CA TRP A 106 5.23 9.79 13.62
C TRP A 106 6.44 9.47 12.74
N GLN A 107 7.65 9.51 13.29
CA GLN A 107 8.88 9.16 12.54
C GLN A 107 8.84 7.72 12.05
N TRP A 108 8.45 6.79 12.92
CA TRP A 108 8.32 5.37 12.57
C TRP A 108 7.37 5.11 11.41
N ILE A 109 6.17 5.70 11.43
CA ILE A 109 5.21 5.49 10.34
C ILE A 109 5.64 6.20 9.05
N MET A 110 6.27 7.37 9.15
CA MET A 110 6.83 8.08 8.00
C MET A 110 7.93 7.25 7.32
N ASP A 111 8.82 6.66 8.09
CA ASP A 111 9.93 5.86 7.55
C ASP A 111 9.43 4.60 6.82
N ILE A 112 8.46 3.89 7.42
CA ILE A 112 7.92 2.65 6.82
C ILE A 112 6.96 2.95 5.67
N ASN A 113 6.01 3.89 5.82
CA ASN A 113 4.92 4.04 4.85
C ASN A 113 5.21 5.03 3.71
N LEU A 114 6.19 5.92 3.87
CA LEU A 114 6.55 6.92 2.86
C LEU A 114 8.00 6.79 2.41
N LEU A 115 8.96 6.94 3.32
CA LEU A 115 10.37 6.96 2.93
C LEU A 115 10.84 5.62 2.35
N SER A 116 10.26 4.51 2.77
CA SER A 116 10.48 3.21 2.12
C SER A 116 10.10 3.22 0.64
N MET A 117 8.94 3.83 0.29
CA MET A 117 8.51 3.96 -1.11
C MET A 117 9.46 4.87 -1.90
N VAL A 118 9.93 5.95 -1.28
CA VAL A 118 10.93 6.83 -1.89
C VAL A 118 12.21 6.03 -2.18
N ARG A 119 12.73 5.25 -1.21
CA ARG A 119 13.91 4.40 -1.39
C ARG A 119 13.71 3.40 -2.53
N MET A 120 12.58 2.71 -2.55
CA MET A 120 12.25 1.76 -3.61
C MET A 120 12.19 2.44 -4.99
N CYS A 121 11.47 3.55 -5.10
CA CYS A 121 11.35 4.27 -6.38
C CYS A 121 12.71 4.79 -6.86
N GLN A 122 13.51 5.40 -5.99
CA GLN A 122 14.86 5.88 -6.33
C GLN A 122 15.79 4.75 -6.77
N THR A 123 15.71 3.58 -6.13
CA THR A 123 16.57 2.44 -6.43
C THR A 123 16.20 1.76 -7.76
N PHE A 124 14.91 1.66 -8.07
CA PHE A 124 14.45 0.95 -9.27
C PHE A 124 14.22 1.85 -10.48
N TYR A 125 14.10 3.17 -10.31
CA TYR A 125 13.94 4.12 -11.41
C TYR A 125 15.03 4.03 -12.48
N PRO A 126 16.34 3.94 -12.14
CA PRO A 126 17.39 3.81 -13.17
C PRO A 126 17.22 2.57 -14.07
N ALA A 127 16.77 1.43 -13.51
CA ALA A 127 16.50 0.23 -14.29
C ALA A 127 15.30 0.45 -15.23
N PHE A 128 14.20 1.02 -14.76
CA PHE A 128 13.06 1.36 -15.59
C PHE A 128 13.42 2.35 -16.71
N LYS A 129 14.23 3.36 -16.40
CA LYS A 129 14.71 4.34 -17.38
C LYS A 129 15.55 3.69 -18.46
N GLN A 130 16.51 2.84 -18.08
CA GLN A 130 17.35 2.10 -19.02
C GLN A 130 16.53 1.15 -19.90
N GLN A 131 15.49 0.55 -19.34
CA GLN A 131 14.58 -0.39 -19.99
C GLN A 131 13.55 0.34 -20.92
N GLY A 132 13.36 1.65 -20.72
CA GLY A 132 12.37 2.46 -21.45
C GLY A 132 10.92 2.14 -21.09
N SER A 133 10.69 1.48 -19.95
CA SER A 133 9.36 1.13 -19.45
C SER A 133 9.41 0.70 -17.99
N GLY A 134 8.33 0.92 -17.25
CA GLY A 134 8.21 0.49 -15.87
C GLY A 134 6.86 0.86 -15.28
N TYR A 135 6.55 0.27 -14.10
CA TYR A 135 5.33 0.60 -13.42
C TYR A 135 5.50 0.55 -11.90
N PHE A 136 5.33 1.69 -11.23
CA PHE A 136 5.23 1.78 -9.78
C PHE A 136 3.78 1.76 -9.34
N ILE A 137 3.42 0.85 -8.44
CA ILE A 137 2.11 0.78 -7.79
C ILE A 137 2.32 1.06 -6.30
N ASN A 138 1.93 2.25 -5.85
CA ASN A 138 2.12 2.70 -4.48
C ASN A 138 0.82 2.52 -3.67
N ILE A 139 0.86 1.68 -2.61
CA ILE A 139 -0.31 1.43 -1.77
C ILE A 139 -0.46 2.57 -0.76
N ALA A 140 -1.31 3.51 -1.11
CA ALA A 140 -1.78 4.59 -0.24
C ALA A 140 -2.93 4.11 0.67
N SER A 141 -3.99 4.88 0.81
CA SER A 141 -5.21 4.54 1.54
C SER A 141 -6.31 5.54 1.23
N GLN A 142 -7.57 5.12 1.38
CA GLN A 142 -8.71 6.03 1.44
C GLN A 142 -8.53 7.12 2.52
N ALA A 143 -7.81 6.81 3.60
CA ALA A 143 -7.49 7.74 4.68
C ALA A 143 -6.68 8.96 4.21
N GLY A 144 -5.85 8.80 3.16
CA GLY A 144 -5.13 9.92 2.54
C GLY A 144 -6.04 10.84 1.72
N LEU A 145 -7.16 10.33 1.22
CA LEU A 145 -8.15 11.11 0.46
C LEU A 145 -9.23 11.73 1.35
N THR A 146 -9.76 10.94 2.28
CA THR A 146 -10.86 11.32 3.18
C THR A 146 -10.49 11.00 4.62
N PRO A 147 -9.69 11.86 5.28
CA PRO A 147 -9.17 11.64 6.64
C PRO A 147 -10.28 11.38 7.65
N ILE A 148 -9.98 10.54 8.62
CA ILE A 148 -10.86 10.24 9.77
C ILE A 148 -10.18 10.68 11.07
N PRO A 149 -10.95 11.04 12.12
CA PRO A 149 -10.39 11.42 13.42
C PRO A 149 -9.55 10.30 14.05
N PHE A 150 -8.63 10.68 14.92
CA PHE A 150 -7.77 9.78 15.71
C PHE A 150 -6.83 8.88 14.87
N MET A 151 -6.45 9.35 13.69
CA MET A 151 -5.45 8.72 12.83
C MET A 151 -4.58 9.77 12.14
N SER A 152 -4.14 10.79 12.87
CA SER A 152 -3.48 11.97 12.29
C SER A 152 -2.22 11.61 11.52
N SER A 153 -1.32 10.84 12.09
CA SER A 153 -0.07 10.41 11.46
C SER A 153 -0.32 9.49 10.26
N TYR A 154 -1.27 8.56 10.39
CA TYR A 154 -1.64 7.66 9.27
C TYR A 154 -2.29 8.41 8.11
N ASN A 155 -3.25 9.31 8.39
CA ASN A 155 -3.89 10.12 7.35
C ASN A 155 -2.85 10.99 6.61
N ALA A 156 -1.96 11.65 7.37
CA ALA A 156 -0.93 12.53 6.81
C ALA A 156 0.05 11.75 5.92
N VAL A 157 0.57 10.62 6.39
CA VAL A 157 1.51 9.83 5.60
C VAL A 157 0.87 9.25 4.35
N LYS A 158 -0.39 8.79 4.42
CA LYS A 158 -1.09 8.27 3.25
C LYS A 158 -1.48 9.37 2.25
N ALA A 159 -1.74 10.59 2.71
CA ALA A 159 -1.87 11.76 1.82
C ALA A 159 -0.54 12.12 1.15
N ALA A 160 0.57 12.06 1.89
CA ALA A 160 1.91 12.27 1.33
C ALA A 160 2.28 11.24 0.26
N VAL A 161 1.91 9.96 0.44
CA VAL A 161 2.09 8.90 -0.60
C VAL A 161 1.33 9.24 -1.88
N ILE A 162 0.11 9.79 -1.78
CA ILE A 162 -0.66 10.20 -2.96
C ILE A 162 0.04 11.35 -3.68
N GLY A 163 0.42 12.41 -2.96
CA GLY A 163 1.13 13.57 -3.54
C GLY A 163 2.48 13.18 -4.15
N PHE A 164 3.27 12.33 -3.47
CA PHE A 164 4.51 11.77 -4.00
C PHE A 164 4.27 10.99 -5.29
N SER A 165 3.26 10.12 -5.32
CA SER A 165 2.93 9.33 -6.50
C SER A 165 2.47 10.18 -7.67
N GLU A 166 1.71 11.27 -7.40
CA GLU A 166 1.26 12.21 -8.42
C GLU A 166 2.44 12.95 -9.04
N THR A 167 3.37 13.44 -8.22
CA THR A 167 4.62 14.06 -8.68
C THR A 167 5.42 13.10 -9.55
N LEU A 168 5.64 11.86 -9.09
CA LEU A 168 6.36 10.87 -9.88
C LEU A 168 5.67 10.55 -11.21
N LYS A 169 4.33 10.49 -11.25
CA LYS A 169 3.58 10.26 -12.51
C LYS A 169 3.88 11.34 -13.55
N LEU A 170 4.03 12.60 -13.10
CA LEU A 170 4.36 13.73 -13.98
C LEU A 170 5.83 13.72 -14.39
N GLU A 171 6.74 13.47 -13.46
CA GLU A 171 8.19 13.46 -13.72
C GLU A 171 8.62 12.32 -14.63
N LEU A 172 8.06 11.10 -14.43
CA LEU A 172 8.53 9.89 -15.10
C LEU A 172 7.80 9.61 -16.43
N ALA A 173 6.83 10.41 -16.81
CA ALA A 173 6.05 10.24 -18.04
C ALA A 173 6.94 10.23 -19.30
N HIS A 174 7.99 11.05 -19.32
CA HIS A 174 8.94 11.13 -20.45
C HIS A 174 9.80 9.87 -20.62
N ASP A 175 10.01 9.10 -19.53
CA ASP A 175 10.76 7.86 -19.55
C ASP A 175 9.84 6.63 -19.79
N ASN A 176 8.54 6.85 -20.15
CA ASN A 176 7.53 5.80 -20.35
C ASN A 176 7.34 4.92 -19.09
N ILE A 177 7.41 5.53 -17.92
CA ILE A 177 7.21 4.87 -16.62
C ILE A 177 5.89 5.33 -16.02
N ASP A 178 5.04 4.34 -15.71
CA ASP A 178 3.74 4.60 -15.11
C ASP A 178 3.80 4.62 -13.59
N VAL A 179 2.87 5.34 -12.98
CA VAL A 179 2.70 5.37 -11.52
C VAL A 179 1.22 5.35 -11.18
N SER A 180 0.82 4.48 -10.25
CA SER A 180 -0.51 4.46 -9.66
C SER A 180 -0.46 4.59 -8.14
N ALA A 181 -1.34 5.43 -7.60
CA ALA A 181 -1.67 5.48 -6.18
C ALA A 181 -2.92 4.64 -5.93
N VAL A 182 -2.80 3.58 -5.14
CA VAL A 182 -3.93 2.71 -4.78
C VAL A 182 -4.47 3.13 -3.43
N CYS A 183 -5.76 3.41 -3.35
CA CYS A 183 -6.41 3.90 -2.13
C CYS A 183 -7.49 2.93 -1.64
N PRO A 184 -7.13 1.81 -1.00
CA PRO A 184 -8.09 0.92 -0.38
C PRO A 184 -8.77 1.60 0.81
N SER A 185 -10.04 1.23 1.05
CA SER A 185 -10.73 1.56 2.30
C SER A 185 -10.52 0.43 3.32
N PHE A 186 -11.34 0.38 4.37
CA PHE A 186 -11.26 -0.68 5.36
C PHE A 186 -11.60 -2.06 4.78
N PHE A 187 -10.78 -3.05 5.04
CA PHE A 187 -11.01 -4.46 4.76
C PHE A 187 -10.14 -5.32 5.69
N LYS A 188 -10.50 -6.56 5.91
CA LYS A 188 -9.81 -7.44 6.85
C LYS A 188 -8.40 -7.76 6.35
N THR A 189 -7.39 -7.37 7.13
CA THR A 189 -5.96 -7.64 6.89
C THR A 189 -5.22 -7.78 8.20
N ASN A 190 -3.94 -8.20 8.11
CA ASN A 190 -3.02 -8.22 9.26
C ASN A 190 -2.52 -6.82 9.68
N LEU A 191 -2.97 -5.73 9.04
CA LEU A 191 -2.54 -4.36 9.35
C LEU A 191 -2.81 -3.99 10.81
N GLY A 192 -3.88 -4.51 11.41
CA GLY A 192 -4.18 -4.32 12.83
C GLY A 192 -3.19 -4.98 13.79
N GLU A 193 -2.44 -6.00 13.36
CA GLU A 193 -1.43 -6.68 14.20
C GLU A 193 -0.25 -5.74 14.48
N SER A 194 0.20 -4.99 13.48
CA SER A 194 1.32 -4.04 13.56
C SER A 194 0.91 -2.64 14.04
N MET A 195 -0.36 -2.44 14.35
CA MET A 195 -0.85 -1.12 14.74
C MET A 195 -0.28 -0.66 16.06
N ARG A 196 0.34 0.53 16.05
CA ARG A 196 0.71 1.27 17.27
C ARG A 196 -0.38 2.26 17.63
N THR A 197 -0.81 2.22 18.88
CA THR A 197 -1.82 3.13 19.42
C THR A 197 -1.66 3.28 20.93
N SER A 198 -1.81 4.50 21.43
CA SER A 198 -1.92 4.80 22.86
C SER A 198 -3.33 4.54 23.41
N GLU A 199 -4.31 4.30 22.53
CA GLU A 199 -5.72 4.19 22.90
C GLU A 199 -6.29 2.82 22.45
N PRO A 200 -6.44 1.83 23.37
CA PRO A 200 -6.95 0.49 23.04
C PRO A 200 -8.32 0.51 22.34
N ALA A 201 -9.16 1.50 22.66
CA ALA A 201 -10.48 1.69 22.02
C ALA A 201 -10.36 1.91 20.50
N MET A 202 -9.28 2.53 20.03
CA MET A 202 -9.02 2.73 18.61
C MET A 202 -8.77 1.40 17.90
N LYS A 203 -7.99 0.49 18.50
CA LYS A 203 -7.74 -0.84 17.95
C LYS A 203 -9.04 -1.62 17.80
N THR A 204 -9.89 -1.57 18.83
CA THR A 204 -11.22 -2.22 18.80
C THR A 204 -12.11 -1.63 17.72
N MET A 205 -12.13 -0.31 17.56
CA MET A 205 -12.93 0.37 16.54
C MET A 205 -12.46 0.01 15.12
N LEU A 206 -11.16 0.00 14.87
CA LEU A 206 -10.59 -0.35 13.58
C LEU A 206 -10.85 -1.81 13.23
N ASN A 207 -10.69 -2.74 14.18
CA ASN A 207 -11.03 -4.15 13.97
C ASN A 207 -12.49 -4.33 13.57
N ARG A 208 -13.42 -3.62 14.23
CA ARG A 208 -14.84 -3.62 13.84
C ARG A 208 -15.06 -3.03 12.44
N ALA A 209 -14.30 -2.00 12.05
CA ALA A 209 -14.39 -1.43 10.70
C ALA A 209 -13.88 -2.41 9.64
N PHE A 210 -12.81 -3.16 9.94
CA PHE A 210 -12.28 -4.21 9.06
C PHE A 210 -13.27 -5.37 8.90
N GLU A 211 -13.89 -5.83 10.00
CA GLU A 211 -14.90 -6.91 9.98
C GLU A 211 -16.19 -6.54 9.21
N ARG A 212 -16.55 -5.26 9.20
CA ARG A 212 -17.74 -4.76 8.49
C ARG A 212 -17.51 -4.46 7.02
N SER A 213 -16.31 -4.68 6.52
CA SER A 213 -16.03 -4.46 5.10
C SER A 213 -16.87 -5.41 4.24
N PRO A 214 -17.48 -4.89 3.15
CA PRO A 214 -18.24 -5.73 2.23
C PRO A 214 -17.35 -6.60 1.32
N ILE A 215 -16.03 -6.35 1.28
CA ILE A 215 -15.07 -7.08 0.45
C ILE A 215 -13.83 -7.45 1.28
N ASN A 216 -13.26 -8.61 0.95
CA ASN A 216 -12.06 -9.16 1.59
C ASN A 216 -10.76 -8.75 0.85
N ALA A 217 -9.59 -9.21 1.34
CA ALA A 217 -8.30 -8.87 0.77
C ALA A 217 -8.13 -9.38 -0.67
N GLU A 218 -8.64 -10.56 -0.97
CA GLU A 218 -8.59 -11.19 -2.30
C GLU A 218 -9.38 -10.37 -3.31
N GLN A 219 -10.61 -9.98 -2.97
CA GLN A 219 -11.44 -9.14 -3.83
C GLN A 219 -10.82 -7.74 -4.05
N VAL A 220 -10.19 -7.16 -3.00
CA VAL A 220 -9.45 -5.90 -3.14
C VAL A 220 -8.27 -6.08 -4.09
N ALA A 221 -7.51 -7.17 -3.97
CA ALA A 221 -6.38 -7.48 -4.84
C ALA A 221 -6.80 -7.66 -6.31
N ASP A 222 -7.90 -8.36 -6.57
CA ASP A 222 -8.44 -8.57 -7.92
C ASP A 222 -8.90 -7.26 -8.57
N ILE A 223 -9.51 -6.36 -7.79
CA ILE A 223 -9.86 -5.03 -8.25
C ILE A 223 -8.59 -4.24 -8.62
N ILE A 224 -7.56 -4.31 -7.78
CA ILE A 224 -6.27 -3.62 -8.04
C ILE A 224 -5.62 -4.21 -9.29
N TYR A 225 -5.49 -5.53 -9.38
CA TYR A 225 -4.94 -6.20 -10.55
C TYR A 225 -5.66 -5.77 -11.83
N THR A 226 -6.98 -5.90 -11.89
CA THR A 226 -7.78 -5.57 -13.08
C THR A 226 -7.65 -4.09 -13.47
N GLN A 227 -7.64 -3.17 -12.50
CA GLN A 227 -7.47 -1.75 -12.80
C GLN A 227 -6.04 -1.41 -13.19
N SER A 228 -5.03 -2.06 -12.60
CA SER A 228 -3.61 -1.83 -12.91
C SER A 228 -3.25 -2.12 -14.37
N LEU A 229 -3.99 -3.00 -15.04
CA LEU A 229 -3.81 -3.28 -16.47
C LEU A 229 -4.01 -2.04 -17.37
N LYS A 230 -4.82 -1.08 -16.90
CA LYS A 230 -5.06 0.21 -17.60
C LYS A 230 -4.12 1.32 -17.12
N ARG A 231 -3.29 1.08 -16.12
CA ARG A 231 -2.32 2.02 -15.51
C ARG A 231 -2.90 3.40 -15.15
N PRO A 232 -4.12 3.51 -14.55
CA PRO A 232 -4.67 4.80 -14.15
C PRO A 232 -3.85 5.37 -13.00
N PHE A 233 -3.82 6.69 -12.85
CA PHE A 233 -3.13 7.30 -11.70
C PHE A 233 -3.76 6.88 -10.36
N LEU A 234 -5.09 6.93 -10.23
CA LEU A 234 -5.78 6.65 -8.98
C LEU A 234 -6.63 5.39 -9.06
N ILE A 235 -6.34 4.42 -8.19
CA ILE A 235 -7.09 3.17 -8.07
C ILE A 235 -7.88 3.18 -6.75
N LEU A 236 -9.22 3.25 -6.86
CA LEU A 236 -10.15 3.21 -5.73
C LEU A 236 -10.89 1.88 -5.71
N THR A 237 -10.76 1.12 -4.64
CA THR A 237 -11.26 -0.26 -4.58
C THR A 237 -12.69 -0.37 -4.05
N HIS A 238 -13.12 0.54 -3.17
CA HIS A 238 -14.41 0.46 -2.49
C HIS A 238 -15.41 1.48 -3.04
N LYS A 239 -16.66 1.06 -3.28
CA LYS A 239 -17.75 1.94 -3.79
C LYS A 239 -18.01 3.14 -2.87
N LEU A 240 -18.10 2.89 -1.55
CA LEU A 240 -18.30 3.96 -0.57
C LEU A 240 -17.12 4.94 -0.53
N GLY A 241 -15.88 4.44 -0.66
CA GLY A 241 -14.69 5.28 -0.74
C GLY A 241 -14.70 6.20 -1.97
N LYS A 242 -15.09 5.66 -3.14
CA LYS A 242 -15.27 6.45 -4.37
C LYS A 242 -16.29 7.58 -4.18
N GLN A 243 -17.44 7.27 -3.58
CA GLN A 243 -18.49 8.25 -3.30
C GLN A 243 -18.02 9.34 -2.31
N ALA A 244 -17.34 8.93 -1.22
CA ALA A 244 -16.81 9.88 -0.23
C ALA A 244 -15.76 10.81 -0.83
N PHE A 245 -14.87 10.29 -1.67
CA PHE A 245 -13.87 11.09 -2.39
C PHE A 245 -14.52 12.06 -3.36
N LEU A 246 -15.52 11.63 -4.14
CA LEU A 246 -16.25 12.48 -5.07
C LEU A 246 -17.00 13.60 -4.32
N MET A 247 -17.64 13.28 -3.21
CA MET A 247 -18.29 14.29 -2.34
C MET A 247 -17.27 15.33 -1.87
N LYS A 248 -16.10 14.90 -1.37
CA LYS A 248 -15.05 15.83 -0.93
C LYS A 248 -14.56 16.73 -2.05
N LYS A 249 -14.48 16.22 -3.28
CA LYS A 249 -14.02 16.98 -4.46
C LYS A 249 -15.05 18.00 -4.95
N LEU A 250 -16.32 17.70 -4.84
CA LEU A 250 -17.41 18.53 -5.41
C LEU A 250 -18.03 19.50 -4.42
N LEU A 251 -18.03 19.18 -3.11
CA LEU A 251 -18.61 20.04 -2.10
C LEU A 251 -17.64 21.16 -1.68
N PRO A 252 -18.15 22.34 -1.33
CA PRO A 252 -17.36 23.33 -0.61
C PRO A 252 -16.74 22.72 0.65
N VAL A 253 -15.47 23.02 0.91
CA VAL A 253 -14.69 22.41 1.99
C VAL A 253 -15.40 22.46 3.34
N GLU A 254 -16.00 23.61 3.68
CA GLU A 254 -16.72 23.79 4.96
C GLU A 254 -17.94 22.87 5.09
N TRP A 255 -18.64 22.61 4.00
CA TRP A 255 -19.80 21.71 4.00
C TRP A 255 -19.35 20.25 4.16
N TYR A 256 -18.26 19.89 3.50
CA TYR A 256 -17.66 18.57 3.68
C TYR A 256 -17.22 18.37 5.15
N ILE A 257 -16.50 19.33 5.74
CA ILE A 257 -16.05 19.27 7.14
C ILE A 257 -17.24 19.16 8.09
N LYS A 258 -18.28 20.00 7.94
CA LYS A 258 -19.52 19.90 8.75
C LYS A 258 -20.18 18.52 8.66
N SER A 259 -20.25 17.95 7.45
CA SER A 259 -20.78 16.59 7.23
C SER A 259 -19.93 15.53 7.95
N MET A 260 -18.60 15.64 7.88
CA MET A 260 -17.69 14.70 8.54
C MET A 260 -17.76 14.80 10.06
N LEU A 261 -17.81 16.00 10.63
CA LEU A 261 -18.00 16.22 12.07
C LEU A 261 -19.28 15.54 12.58
N LYS A 262 -20.39 15.63 11.83
CA LYS A 262 -21.64 14.94 12.17
C LYS A 262 -21.49 13.42 12.12
N LYS A 263 -20.87 12.88 11.07
CA LYS A 263 -20.67 11.43 10.87
C LYS A 263 -19.70 10.81 11.89
N THR A 264 -18.69 11.56 12.32
CA THR A 264 -17.65 11.08 13.24
C THR A 264 -17.90 11.43 14.70
N ARG A 265 -19.05 12.04 15.02
CA ARG A 265 -19.39 12.47 16.39
C ARG A 265 -19.33 11.35 17.43
N SER A 266 -19.67 10.12 17.05
CA SER A 266 -19.58 8.95 17.94
C SER A 266 -18.13 8.57 18.27
N MET A 267 -17.18 8.84 17.38
CA MET A 267 -15.75 8.58 17.60
C MET A 267 -15.17 9.56 18.63
N GLN A 268 -15.65 10.80 18.67
CA GLN A 268 -15.20 11.82 19.64
C GLN A 268 -15.57 11.46 21.08
N ARG A 269 -16.61 10.65 21.29
CA ARG A 269 -17.03 10.16 22.60
C ARG A 269 -16.11 9.05 23.16
N LEU A 270 -15.17 8.53 22.37
CA LEU A 270 -14.18 7.55 22.84
C LEU A 270 -13.13 8.17 23.77
N LYS A 271 -12.94 9.50 23.74
CA LYS A 271 -12.05 10.23 24.67
C LYS A 271 -12.64 10.41 26.09
N SER A 272 -13.93 10.23 26.27
CA SER A 272 -14.63 10.57 27.53
C SER A 272 -14.91 9.36 28.44
N LYS A 273 -14.28 8.25 28.21
CA LYS A 273 -14.28 7.05 29.05
C LYS A 273 -12.85 6.57 29.28
#